data_6d8e2c6690fbc73a91cdc731740cfffb
#
_entry.id   6d8e2c6690fbc73a91cdc731740cfffb
#
_cell.length_a   1.000
_cell.length_b   1.000
_cell.length_c   1.000
_cell.angle_alpha   90.00
_cell.angle_beta   90.00
_cell.angle_gamma   90.00
#
_symmetry.space_group_name_H-M   'P 1'
#
loop_
_entity.id
_entity.type
_entity.pdbx_description
1 polymer ?
#
loop_
_entity_poly.entity_id
_entity_poly.type
_entity_poly.pdbx_seq_one_letter_code
_entity_poly.pdbx_strand_id
1 'polypeptide(L)'
;SASRSQIARELGLSFPTVGRLIDELCSDGELTEQGAGSSTGGRCACIYELNPLFSLYLLVQVESDRVCWNLKDLRENTVEQGCLPFEILSLEQLDALILDIHHRYPRLKAAAAGIAALVNHGVVEETNQYIGLKGLNLEEHFRRLVPIPMTVGNDMNFLTMGCWAQKHPDAGSLVTLFMGGNGIGGGMVINGRLWTGASGYCSEVGFLPVYERLNKGSLGLPPAEHISELYARLIQIYAVTVNPHMMVLYRHPLLEGRLDEIRRLCASYLPSKAIPSIELSYDYQQDYEKGLFTVAKSMGQAVSEGGL
;
A
#
# COMPACT_ATOMS: atom_id res chain seq x y z
N SER A 1 14.70 8.47 20.34
CA SER A 1 15.14 9.61 21.17
C SER A 1 16.59 9.42 21.60
N ALA A 2 17.42 10.48 21.53
CA ALA A 2 18.83 10.45 21.91
C ALA A 2 19.34 11.81 22.34
N SER A 3 20.39 11.82 23.18
CA SER A 3 21.13 13.04 23.53
C SER A 3 22.20 13.36 22.48
N ARG A 4 22.68 14.63 22.45
CA ARG A 4 23.78 15.05 21.55
C ARG A 4 25.02 14.17 21.69
N SER A 5 25.35 13.75 22.91
CA SER A 5 26.52 12.91 23.19
C SER A 5 26.33 11.48 22.68
N GLN A 6 25.11 10.93 22.76
CA GLN A 6 24.80 9.63 22.20
C GLN A 6 24.88 9.65 20.66
N ILE A 7 24.27 10.67 20.02
CA ILE A 7 24.30 10.84 18.55
C ILE A 7 25.75 11.02 18.07
N ALA A 8 26.56 11.84 18.75
CA ALA A 8 27.96 12.05 18.40
C ALA A 8 28.75 10.74 18.42
N ARG A 9 28.55 9.92 19.45
CA ARG A 9 29.20 8.63 19.60
C ARG A 9 28.74 7.62 18.52
N GLU A 10 27.46 7.55 18.25
CA GLU A 10 26.89 6.59 17.28
C GLU A 10 27.30 6.91 15.83
N LEU A 11 27.34 8.21 15.49
CA LEU A 11 27.72 8.66 14.16
C LEU A 11 29.23 8.86 13.97
N GLY A 12 30.04 8.79 15.03
CA GLY A 12 31.48 9.06 14.97
C GLY A 12 31.81 10.52 14.65
N LEU A 13 30.89 11.47 14.96
CA LEU A 13 31.07 12.89 14.69
C LEU A 13 31.50 13.65 15.95
N SER A 14 32.15 14.83 15.76
CA SER A 14 32.50 15.67 16.89
C SER A 14 31.26 16.27 17.58
N PHE A 15 31.32 16.45 18.90
CA PHE A 15 30.20 17.04 19.67
C PHE A 15 29.78 18.42 19.16
N PRO A 16 30.69 19.34 18.77
CA PRO A 16 30.31 20.64 18.21
C PRO A 16 29.58 20.48 16.85
N THR A 17 30.01 19.52 15.99
CA THR A 17 29.37 19.27 14.71
C THR A 17 27.93 18.79 14.92
N VAL A 18 27.75 17.81 15.81
CA VAL A 18 26.41 17.30 16.17
C VAL A 18 25.55 18.39 16.80
N GLY A 19 26.14 19.25 17.67
CA GLY A 19 25.43 20.38 18.25
C GLY A 19 24.82 21.30 17.19
N ARG A 20 25.64 21.72 16.20
CA ARG A 20 25.18 22.59 15.11
C ARG A 20 24.08 21.93 14.26
N LEU A 21 24.26 20.66 13.88
CA LEU A 21 23.28 19.93 13.09
C LEU A 21 21.95 19.78 13.83
N ILE A 22 21.98 19.46 15.12
CA ILE A 22 20.76 19.36 15.93
C ILE A 22 20.05 20.71 16.05
N ASP A 23 20.81 21.81 16.25
CA ASP A 23 20.23 23.16 16.33
C ASP A 23 19.56 23.54 14.99
N GLU A 24 20.16 23.21 13.85
CA GLU A 24 19.56 23.35 12.51
C GLU A 24 18.26 22.54 12.39
N LEU A 25 18.31 21.24 12.67
CA LEU A 25 17.14 20.37 12.56
C LEU A 25 16.00 20.75 13.53
N CYS A 26 16.33 21.28 14.71
CA CYS A 26 15.34 21.83 15.64
C CYS A 26 14.74 23.13 15.09
N SER A 27 15.56 24.01 14.49
CA SER A 27 15.09 25.27 13.89
C SER A 27 14.12 24.99 12.73
N ASP A 28 14.39 23.96 11.93
CA ASP A 28 13.54 23.53 10.82
C ASP A 28 12.29 22.77 11.30
N GLY A 29 12.27 22.39 12.58
CA GLY A 29 11.18 21.64 13.21
C GLY A 29 11.19 20.14 12.88
N GLU A 30 12.28 19.61 12.35
CA GLU A 30 12.46 18.18 12.09
C GLU A 30 12.72 17.39 13.38
N LEU A 31 13.46 18.02 14.31
CA LEU A 31 13.64 17.50 15.66
C LEU A 31 12.87 18.34 16.69
N THR A 32 12.43 17.68 17.74
CA THR A 32 11.87 18.30 18.94
C THR A 32 12.72 17.98 20.15
N GLU A 33 12.90 18.96 21.02
CA GLU A 33 13.54 18.80 22.31
C GLU A 33 12.53 18.28 23.34
N GLN A 34 12.83 17.13 23.95
CA GLN A 34 11.98 16.42 24.91
C GLN A 34 12.51 16.63 26.35
N GLY A 35 12.71 17.83 26.78
CA GLY A 35 13.10 18.12 28.18
C GLY A 35 14.32 17.33 28.69
N ALA A 36 14.59 17.44 29.99
CA ALA A 36 15.74 16.79 30.62
C ALA A 36 15.45 15.30 30.91
N GLY A 37 16.26 14.38 30.39
CA GLY A 37 16.23 12.97 30.77
C GLY A 37 16.50 12.75 32.26
N SER A 38 16.15 11.57 32.79
CA SER A 38 16.36 11.22 34.21
C SER A 38 17.83 11.38 34.61
N SER A 39 18.10 12.23 35.60
CA SER A 39 19.46 12.54 36.09
C SER A 39 19.95 11.48 37.10
N THR A 40 21.11 10.90 36.83
CA THR A 40 21.91 10.18 37.83
C THR A 40 23.08 11.07 38.32
N GLY A 41 22.78 12.29 38.81
CA GLY A 41 23.75 13.11 39.53
C GLY A 41 24.60 14.10 38.70
N GLY A 42 24.18 14.44 37.44
CA GLY A 42 24.84 15.45 36.59
C GLY A 42 23.82 16.38 35.93
N ARG A 43 24.29 17.40 35.16
CA ARG A 43 23.43 18.29 34.37
C ARG A 43 22.61 17.46 33.41
N CYS A 44 21.28 17.50 33.54
CA CYS A 44 20.36 16.72 32.69
C CYS A 44 20.67 16.92 31.20
N ALA A 45 20.95 15.85 30.48
CA ALA A 45 21.16 15.91 29.06
C ALA A 45 19.81 16.13 28.37
N CYS A 46 19.76 17.07 27.43
CA CYS A 46 18.62 17.30 26.57
C CYS A 46 18.45 16.09 25.64
N ILE A 47 17.25 15.60 25.52
CA ILE A 47 16.89 14.49 24.64
C ILE A 47 16.16 15.06 23.41
N TYR A 48 16.54 14.60 22.25
CA TYR A 48 15.96 15.00 20.96
C TYR A 48 15.22 13.82 20.33
N GLU A 49 14.10 14.13 19.72
CA GLU A 49 13.29 13.16 18.97
C GLU A 49 12.93 13.71 17.59
N LEU A 50 12.79 12.82 16.62
CA LEU A 50 12.21 13.16 15.35
C LEU A 50 10.76 13.64 15.54
N ASN A 51 10.45 14.82 15.00
CA ASN A 51 9.09 15.32 14.97
C ASN A 51 8.26 14.49 13.99
N PRO A 52 7.33 13.66 14.44
CA PRO A 52 6.57 12.81 13.53
C PRO A 52 5.72 13.63 12.56
N LEU A 53 5.30 14.84 12.93
CA LEU A 53 4.49 15.72 12.09
C LEU A 53 5.31 16.56 11.10
N PHE A 54 6.64 16.39 11.07
CA PHE A 54 7.52 17.10 10.14
C PHE A 54 7.24 16.72 8.68
N SER A 55 6.85 15.49 8.45
CA SER A 55 6.46 14.99 7.13
C SER A 55 5.16 14.19 7.24
N LEU A 56 4.21 14.55 6.40
CA LEU A 56 2.91 13.91 6.32
C LEU A 56 2.73 13.23 4.98
N TYR A 57 1.96 12.16 4.96
CA TYR A 57 1.71 11.32 3.78
C TYR A 57 0.21 11.07 3.64
N LEU A 58 -0.34 11.42 2.48
CA LEU A 58 -1.75 11.21 2.18
C LEU A 58 -1.95 9.88 1.48
N LEU A 59 -2.79 9.05 2.07
CA LEU A 59 -3.23 7.77 1.53
C LEU A 59 -4.67 7.91 1.07
N VAL A 60 -4.94 7.68 -0.22
CA VAL A 60 -6.28 7.78 -0.80
C VAL A 60 -6.71 6.39 -1.28
N GLN A 61 -7.90 5.98 -0.90
CA GLN A 61 -8.53 4.73 -1.30
C GLN A 61 -9.82 5.03 -2.04
N VAL A 62 -9.86 4.73 -3.34
CA VAL A 62 -11.06 4.89 -4.17
C VAL A 62 -11.79 3.56 -4.20
N GLU A 63 -12.86 3.48 -3.42
CA GLU A 63 -13.76 2.33 -3.34
C GLU A 63 -14.96 2.48 -4.29
N SER A 64 -15.83 1.49 -4.32
CA SER A 64 -16.96 1.48 -5.26
C SER A 64 -17.98 2.60 -5.08
N ASP A 65 -18.12 3.11 -3.85
CA ASP A 65 -19.17 4.07 -3.46
C ASP A 65 -18.63 5.27 -2.65
N ARG A 66 -17.34 5.32 -2.42
CA ARG A 66 -16.69 6.36 -1.60
C ARG A 66 -15.21 6.53 -1.91
N VAL A 67 -14.68 7.70 -1.62
CA VAL A 67 -13.25 7.96 -1.51
C VAL A 67 -12.92 8.10 -0.04
N CYS A 68 -12.08 7.20 0.48
CA CYS A 68 -11.55 7.31 1.84
C CYS A 68 -10.12 7.82 1.81
N TRP A 69 -9.73 8.61 2.82
CA TRP A 69 -8.36 9.06 2.95
C TRP A 69 -7.86 8.91 4.39
N ASN A 70 -6.56 8.75 4.52
CA ASN A 70 -5.87 8.71 5.79
C ASN A 70 -4.58 9.51 5.66
N LEU A 71 -4.42 10.56 6.47
CA LEU A 71 -3.21 11.35 6.56
C LEU A 71 -2.35 10.77 7.69
N LYS A 72 -1.17 10.30 7.36
CA LYS A 72 -0.23 9.64 8.26
C LYS A 72 0.99 10.52 8.55
N ASP A 73 1.49 10.44 9.76
CA ASP A 73 2.78 11.01 10.17
C ASP A 73 3.95 10.03 9.85
N LEU A 74 5.19 10.46 10.17
CA LEU A 74 6.40 9.62 9.97
C LEU A 74 6.39 8.30 10.77
N ARG A 75 5.61 8.23 11.87
CA ARG A 75 5.44 7.02 12.70
C ARG A 75 4.22 6.20 12.33
N GLU A 76 3.59 6.51 11.21
CA GLU A 76 2.37 5.85 10.72
C GLU A 76 1.13 6.10 11.59
N ASN A 77 1.18 7.06 12.52
CA ASN A 77 -0.02 7.44 13.25
C ASN A 77 -0.96 8.22 12.33
N THR A 78 -2.26 7.99 12.49
CA THR A 78 -3.29 8.77 11.80
C THR A 78 -3.38 10.17 12.40
N VAL A 79 -3.15 11.18 11.56
CA VAL A 79 -3.33 12.61 11.90
C VAL A 79 -4.76 13.03 11.62
N GLU A 80 -5.28 12.65 10.46
CA GLU A 80 -6.66 12.87 10.07
C GLU A 80 -7.10 11.74 9.11
N GLN A 81 -8.37 11.41 9.14
CA GLN A 81 -8.98 10.48 8.20
C GLN A 81 -10.42 10.87 7.91
N GLY A 82 -10.92 10.44 6.78
CA GLY A 82 -12.30 10.66 6.41
C GLY A 82 -12.69 9.85 5.18
N CYS A 83 -13.99 9.89 4.87
CA CYS A 83 -14.55 9.29 3.66
C CYS A 83 -15.59 10.24 3.07
N LEU A 84 -15.61 10.35 1.75
CA LEU A 84 -16.61 11.05 0.96
C LEU A 84 -17.37 10.05 0.11
N PRO A 85 -18.68 9.87 0.34
CA PRO A 85 -19.49 9.01 -0.52
C PRO A 85 -19.73 9.68 -1.87
N PHE A 86 -19.92 8.86 -2.90
CA PHE A 86 -20.33 9.30 -4.24
C PHE A 86 -21.27 8.28 -4.89
N GLU A 87 -22.10 8.73 -5.80
CA GLU A 87 -22.85 7.88 -6.73
C GLU A 87 -22.07 7.69 -8.03
N ILE A 88 -21.47 8.77 -8.53
CA ILE A 88 -20.57 8.79 -9.68
C ILE A 88 -19.35 9.61 -9.28
N LEU A 89 -18.17 8.99 -9.29
CA LEU A 89 -16.94 9.69 -8.98
C LEU A 89 -16.55 10.62 -10.12
N SER A 90 -16.34 11.89 -9.81
CA SER A 90 -15.82 12.88 -10.74
C SER A 90 -14.37 13.27 -10.38
N LEU A 91 -13.65 13.76 -11.38
CA LEU A 91 -12.28 14.25 -11.18
C LEU A 91 -12.25 15.46 -10.24
N GLU A 92 -13.25 16.34 -10.33
CA GLU A 92 -13.38 17.53 -9.49
C GLU A 92 -13.53 17.20 -8.00
N GLN A 93 -14.16 16.08 -7.66
CA GLN A 93 -14.26 15.62 -6.27
C GLN A 93 -12.91 15.18 -5.73
N LEU A 94 -12.10 14.50 -6.54
CA LEU A 94 -10.72 14.13 -6.17
C LEU A 94 -9.84 15.38 -6.05
N ASP A 95 -9.95 16.31 -7.00
CA ASP A 95 -9.21 17.58 -6.97
C ASP A 95 -9.52 18.38 -5.72
N ALA A 96 -10.80 18.52 -5.39
CA ALA A 96 -11.24 19.25 -4.20
C ALA A 96 -10.67 18.64 -2.91
N LEU A 97 -10.69 17.30 -2.79
CA LEU A 97 -10.11 16.60 -1.64
C LEU A 97 -8.60 16.85 -1.53
N ILE A 98 -7.86 16.68 -2.62
CA ILE A 98 -6.40 16.80 -2.62
C ILE A 98 -5.98 18.24 -2.33
N LEU A 99 -6.65 19.22 -2.92
CA LEU A 99 -6.41 20.65 -2.69
C LEU A 99 -6.71 21.04 -1.24
N ASP A 100 -7.82 20.60 -0.68
CA ASP A 100 -8.19 20.87 0.71
C ASP A 100 -7.14 20.33 1.70
N ILE A 101 -6.75 19.07 1.55
CA ILE A 101 -5.72 18.46 2.41
C ILE A 101 -4.37 19.16 2.22
N HIS A 102 -3.96 19.44 1.00
CA HIS A 102 -2.70 20.13 0.74
C HIS A 102 -2.67 21.54 1.35
N HIS A 103 -3.78 22.27 1.28
CA HIS A 103 -3.90 23.62 1.86
C HIS A 103 -3.85 23.60 3.40
N ARG A 104 -4.53 22.64 4.02
CA ARG A 104 -4.55 22.51 5.50
C ARG A 104 -3.24 21.96 6.08
N TYR A 105 -2.50 21.18 5.29
CA TYR A 105 -1.29 20.49 5.73
C TYR A 105 -0.06 20.84 4.87
N PRO A 106 0.59 22.00 5.09
CA PRO A 106 1.76 22.44 4.31
C PRO A 106 2.97 21.50 4.38
N ARG A 107 2.99 20.58 5.37
CA ARG A 107 4.02 19.55 5.54
C ARG A 107 3.68 18.22 4.82
N LEU A 108 2.67 18.20 3.98
CA LEU A 108 2.36 17.07 3.12
C LEU A 108 3.49 16.90 2.11
N LYS A 109 4.17 15.74 2.16
CA LYS A 109 5.37 15.44 1.36
C LYS A 109 5.08 14.63 0.11
N ALA A 110 4.11 13.72 0.21
CA ALA A 110 3.71 12.87 -0.92
C ALA A 110 2.32 12.28 -0.68
N ALA A 111 1.73 11.76 -1.75
CA ALA A 111 0.46 11.04 -1.70
C ALA A 111 0.50 9.76 -2.55
N ALA A 112 -0.27 8.75 -2.14
CA ALA A 112 -0.53 7.56 -2.93
C ALA A 112 -2.03 7.29 -2.99
N ALA A 113 -2.55 6.99 -4.17
CA ALA A 113 -3.96 6.68 -4.39
C ALA A 113 -4.10 5.30 -5.02
N GLY A 114 -4.86 4.43 -4.35
CA GLY A 114 -5.25 3.13 -4.87
C GLY A 114 -6.68 3.17 -5.41
N ILE A 115 -6.89 2.62 -6.59
CA ILE A 115 -8.17 2.59 -7.28
C ILE A 115 -8.47 1.16 -7.70
N ALA A 116 -9.71 0.69 -7.48
CA ALA A 116 -10.17 -0.62 -7.95
C ALA A 116 -10.44 -0.59 -9.47
N ALA A 117 -9.38 -0.36 -10.25
CA ALA A 117 -9.36 -0.25 -11.70
C ALA A 117 -8.01 -0.73 -12.25
N LEU A 118 -7.95 -1.08 -13.53
CA LEU A 118 -6.68 -1.28 -14.20
C LEU A 118 -5.99 0.07 -14.36
N VAL A 119 -4.84 0.24 -13.71
CA VAL A 119 -4.03 1.46 -13.78
C VAL A 119 -2.63 1.11 -14.26
N ASN A 120 -2.18 1.79 -15.31
CA ASN A 120 -0.87 1.61 -15.90
C ASN A 120 -0.15 2.96 -16.02
N HIS A 121 0.98 3.13 -15.31
CA HIS A 121 1.72 4.40 -15.27
C HIS A 121 0.84 5.62 -14.98
N GLY A 122 -0.05 5.49 -13.99
CA GLY A 122 -0.98 6.56 -13.59
C GLY A 122 -2.20 6.75 -14.50
N VAL A 123 -2.27 6.04 -15.63
CA VAL A 123 -3.43 6.06 -16.55
C VAL A 123 -4.46 5.04 -16.12
N VAL A 124 -5.71 5.44 -15.94
CA VAL A 124 -6.84 4.54 -15.70
C VAL A 124 -7.25 3.91 -17.03
N GLU A 125 -6.75 2.70 -17.32
CA GLU A 125 -6.94 2.03 -18.62
C GLU A 125 -8.35 1.44 -18.74
N GLU A 126 -8.74 0.61 -17.76
CA GLU A 126 -10.02 -0.08 -17.76
C GLU A 126 -10.70 0.03 -16.39
N THR A 127 -11.97 0.40 -16.43
CA THR A 127 -12.85 0.45 -15.27
C THR A 127 -14.30 0.37 -15.69
N ASN A 128 -15.11 -0.34 -14.92
CA ASN A 128 -16.55 -0.38 -15.08
C ASN A 128 -17.29 0.59 -14.13
N GLN A 129 -16.56 1.11 -13.12
CA GLN A 129 -17.14 1.92 -12.04
C GLN A 129 -16.84 3.41 -12.17
N TYR A 130 -15.63 3.75 -12.66
CA TYR A 130 -15.14 5.13 -12.71
C TYR A 130 -15.03 5.62 -14.15
N ILE A 131 -16.14 5.51 -14.90
CA ILE A 131 -16.16 5.80 -16.35
C ILE A 131 -15.63 7.21 -16.65
N GLY A 132 -15.90 8.19 -15.78
CA GLY A 132 -15.36 9.55 -15.92
C GLY A 132 -13.85 9.69 -15.75
N LEU A 133 -13.18 8.67 -15.22
CA LEU A 133 -11.72 8.67 -15.03
C LEU A 133 -10.99 7.84 -16.11
N LYS A 134 -11.72 7.05 -16.91
CA LYS A 134 -11.11 6.18 -17.95
C LYS A 134 -10.35 7.00 -18.97
N GLY A 135 -9.12 6.57 -19.26
CA GLY A 135 -8.18 7.22 -20.18
C GLY A 135 -7.43 8.43 -19.61
N LEU A 136 -7.72 8.85 -18.37
CA LEU A 136 -7.01 9.95 -17.74
C LEU A 136 -5.71 9.46 -17.09
N ASN A 137 -4.64 10.24 -17.27
CA ASN A 137 -3.42 10.08 -16.48
C ASN A 137 -3.56 10.90 -15.19
N LEU A 138 -3.98 10.23 -14.11
CA LEU A 138 -4.24 10.90 -12.83
C LEU A 138 -2.94 11.34 -12.14
N GLU A 139 -1.82 10.63 -12.32
CA GLU A 139 -0.53 11.07 -11.75
C GLU A 139 -0.06 12.38 -12.39
N GLU A 140 -0.15 12.49 -13.71
CA GLU A 140 0.20 13.72 -14.42
C GLU A 140 -0.75 14.85 -14.07
N HIS A 141 -2.04 14.57 -13.94
CA HIS A 141 -3.05 15.54 -13.54
C HIS A 141 -2.74 16.11 -12.14
N PHE A 142 -2.57 15.24 -11.13
CA PHE A 142 -2.30 15.68 -9.77
C PHE A 142 -0.95 16.36 -9.59
N ARG A 143 0.07 15.99 -10.39
CA ARG A 143 1.37 16.68 -10.41
C ARG A 143 1.24 18.14 -10.85
N ARG A 144 0.25 18.44 -11.68
CA ARG A 144 -0.05 19.84 -12.10
C ARG A 144 -0.92 20.55 -11.06
N LEU A 145 -1.70 19.82 -10.28
CA LEU A 145 -2.62 20.36 -9.30
C LEU A 145 -1.93 20.79 -8.01
N VAL A 146 -0.99 19.98 -7.51
CA VAL A 146 -0.26 20.20 -6.25
C VAL A 146 1.24 19.93 -6.44
N PRO A 147 2.15 20.72 -5.78
CA PRO A 147 3.59 20.58 -5.95
C PRO A 147 4.20 19.45 -5.08
N ILE A 148 3.52 18.33 -4.97
CA ILE A 148 4.01 17.14 -4.25
C ILE A 148 3.98 15.92 -5.17
N PRO A 149 4.90 14.95 -5.01
CA PRO A 149 4.82 13.70 -5.73
C PRO A 149 3.57 12.93 -5.32
N MET A 150 2.87 12.42 -6.31
CA MET A 150 1.70 11.58 -6.12
C MET A 150 1.72 10.42 -7.09
N THR A 151 1.45 9.21 -6.61
CA THR A 151 1.25 8.04 -7.46
C THR A 151 -0.17 7.54 -7.40
N VAL A 152 -0.62 6.98 -8.52
CA VAL A 152 -1.95 6.36 -8.65
C VAL A 152 -1.76 4.97 -9.22
N GLY A 153 -2.35 3.97 -8.58
CA GLY A 153 -2.20 2.57 -8.99
C GLY A 153 -3.42 1.73 -8.69
N ASN A 154 -3.39 0.50 -9.18
CA ASN A 154 -4.39 -0.50 -8.83
C ASN A 154 -4.34 -0.80 -7.32
N ASP A 155 -5.49 -0.93 -6.67
CA ASP A 155 -5.64 -1.20 -5.24
C ASP A 155 -4.92 -2.47 -4.78
N MET A 156 -5.03 -3.55 -5.57
CA MET A 156 -4.39 -4.83 -5.27
C MET A 156 -2.87 -4.77 -5.27
N ASN A 157 -2.29 -3.85 -6.05
CA ASN A 157 -0.84 -3.65 -6.06
C ASN A 157 -0.34 -3.09 -4.73
N PHE A 158 -1.04 -2.09 -4.18
CA PHE A 158 -0.71 -1.55 -2.86
C PHE A 158 -0.98 -2.57 -1.75
N LEU A 159 -2.12 -3.27 -1.80
CA LEU A 159 -2.42 -4.34 -0.86
C LEU A 159 -1.31 -5.39 -0.81
N THR A 160 -0.84 -5.83 -1.98
CA THR A 160 0.20 -6.86 -2.10
C THR A 160 1.54 -6.37 -1.56
N MET A 161 1.92 -5.13 -1.89
CA MET A 161 3.14 -4.51 -1.36
C MET A 161 3.12 -4.37 0.15
N GLY A 162 1.99 -3.97 0.73
CA GLY A 162 1.84 -3.83 2.18
C GLY A 162 1.88 -5.18 2.89
N CYS A 163 1.18 -6.18 2.36
CA CYS A 163 1.23 -7.55 2.86
C CYS A 163 2.66 -8.09 2.88
N TRP A 164 3.39 -7.93 1.76
CA TRP A 164 4.78 -8.36 1.66
C TRP A 164 5.68 -7.62 2.66
N ALA A 165 5.61 -6.30 2.67
CA ALA A 165 6.50 -5.48 3.50
C ALA A 165 6.28 -5.69 5.01
N GLN A 166 5.04 -5.97 5.43
CA GLN A 166 4.67 -6.06 6.84
C GLN A 166 4.83 -7.46 7.40
N LYS A 167 4.46 -8.48 6.63
CA LYS A 167 4.34 -9.86 7.14
C LYS A 167 5.37 -10.82 6.56
N HIS A 168 5.81 -10.57 5.34
CA HIS A 168 6.59 -11.55 4.58
C HIS A 168 7.78 -10.93 3.82
N PRO A 169 8.57 -10.01 4.44
CA PRO A 169 9.65 -9.31 3.74
C PRO A 169 10.75 -10.26 3.23
N ASP A 170 10.89 -11.44 3.86
CA ASP A 170 11.85 -12.46 3.47
C ASP A 170 11.32 -13.41 2.38
N ALA A 171 10.03 -13.37 2.07
CA ALA A 171 9.48 -14.15 0.97
C ALA A 171 9.96 -13.59 -0.36
N GLY A 172 10.69 -14.38 -1.13
CA GLY A 172 11.20 -13.98 -2.44
C GLY A 172 10.08 -13.68 -3.44
N SER A 173 8.93 -14.36 -3.32
CA SER A 173 7.74 -14.14 -4.14
C SER A 173 6.46 -14.44 -3.36
N LEU A 174 5.47 -13.58 -3.54
CA LEU A 174 4.17 -13.63 -2.88
C LEU A 174 3.07 -13.24 -3.87
N VAL A 175 1.96 -13.93 -3.82
CA VAL A 175 0.73 -13.58 -4.55
C VAL A 175 -0.39 -13.36 -3.55
N THR A 176 -1.13 -12.28 -3.71
CA THR A 176 -2.35 -12.02 -2.93
C THR A 176 -3.58 -12.21 -3.80
N LEU A 177 -4.65 -12.69 -3.21
CA LEU A 177 -5.98 -12.76 -3.83
C LEU A 177 -7.00 -12.17 -2.85
N PHE A 178 -7.79 -11.24 -3.33
CA PHE A 178 -8.89 -10.61 -2.58
C PHE A 178 -10.19 -10.73 -3.36
N MET A 179 -11.24 -11.18 -2.68
CA MET A 179 -12.60 -11.21 -3.22
C MET A 179 -13.32 -9.95 -2.78
N GLY A 180 -13.57 -9.04 -3.72
CA GLY A 180 -14.37 -7.83 -3.55
C GLY A 180 -15.75 -7.96 -4.16
N GLY A 181 -16.56 -6.90 -4.10
CA GLY A 181 -17.90 -6.86 -4.68
C GLY A 181 -17.95 -7.12 -6.19
N ASN A 182 -16.86 -6.84 -6.90
CA ASN A 182 -16.76 -6.94 -8.37
C ASN A 182 -16.04 -8.19 -8.86
N GLY A 183 -15.69 -9.12 -7.98
CA GLY A 183 -14.97 -10.33 -8.34
C GLY A 183 -13.70 -10.51 -7.51
N ILE A 184 -12.76 -11.26 -8.05
CA ILE A 184 -11.47 -11.54 -7.40
C ILE A 184 -10.38 -10.70 -8.06
N GLY A 185 -9.73 -9.86 -7.27
CA GLY A 185 -8.51 -9.16 -7.64
C GLY A 185 -7.27 -9.91 -7.17
N GLY A 186 -6.16 -9.68 -7.83
CA GLY A 186 -4.87 -10.25 -7.47
C GLY A 186 -3.73 -9.25 -7.55
N GLY A 187 -2.64 -9.55 -6.85
CA GLY A 187 -1.39 -8.81 -6.94
C GLY A 187 -0.20 -9.75 -6.72
N MET A 188 0.98 -9.34 -7.17
CA MET A 188 2.15 -10.20 -7.15
C MET A 188 3.43 -9.43 -6.83
N VAL A 189 4.21 -9.97 -5.90
CA VAL A 189 5.61 -9.58 -5.64
C VAL A 189 6.52 -10.71 -6.10
N ILE A 190 7.52 -10.39 -6.92
CA ILE A 190 8.57 -11.32 -7.36
C ILE A 190 9.93 -10.73 -7.01
N ASN A 191 10.76 -11.53 -6.34
CA ASN A 191 12.09 -11.08 -5.88
C ASN A 191 12.04 -9.77 -5.10
N GLY A 192 11.05 -9.62 -4.23
CA GLY A 192 10.87 -8.44 -3.40
C GLY A 192 10.37 -7.19 -4.12
N ARG A 193 9.93 -7.31 -5.38
CA ARG A 193 9.42 -6.19 -6.18
C ARG A 193 8.02 -6.47 -6.69
N LEU A 194 7.18 -5.46 -6.66
CA LEU A 194 5.87 -5.52 -7.29
C LEU A 194 6.03 -5.84 -8.78
N TRP A 195 5.24 -6.81 -9.26
CA TRP A 195 5.24 -7.21 -10.67
C TRP A 195 3.89 -6.91 -11.28
N THR A 196 3.82 -5.91 -12.15
CA THR A 196 2.59 -5.46 -12.82
C THR A 196 2.50 -5.93 -14.27
N GLY A 197 3.57 -6.56 -14.79
CA GLY A 197 3.66 -6.93 -16.20
C GLY A 197 3.98 -5.73 -17.10
N ALA A 198 3.93 -5.93 -18.39
CA ALA A 198 4.30 -4.91 -19.38
C ALA A 198 3.28 -3.76 -19.49
N SER A 199 2.01 -4.01 -19.18
CA SER A 199 0.90 -3.08 -19.37
C SER A 199 -0.10 -3.05 -18.20
N GLY A 200 0.31 -3.48 -17.01
CA GLY A 200 -0.51 -3.43 -15.81
C GLY A 200 -1.53 -4.57 -15.65
N TYR A 201 -1.65 -5.49 -16.62
CA TYR A 201 -2.63 -6.60 -16.57
C TYR A 201 -2.20 -7.82 -15.74
N CYS A 202 -1.03 -7.76 -15.11
CA CYS A 202 -0.57 -8.88 -14.31
C CYS A 202 -1.51 -9.08 -13.11
N SER A 203 -1.90 -10.33 -12.88
CA SER A 203 -2.84 -10.73 -11.83
C SER A 203 -4.29 -10.29 -11.99
N GLU A 204 -4.70 -9.82 -13.16
CA GLU A 204 -6.10 -9.59 -13.52
C GLU A 204 -6.81 -10.93 -13.77
N VAL A 205 -7.13 -11.62 -12.66
CA VAL A 205 -7.65 -13.01 -12.69
C VAL A 205 -9.01 -13.14 -13.35
N GLY A 206 -9.78 -12.05 -13.42
CA GLY A 206 -11.07 -12.02 -14.12
C GLY A 206 -10.99 -12.36 -15.60
N PHE A 207 -9.82 -12.15 -16.24
CA PHE A 207 -9.58 -12.51 -17.64
C PHE A 207 -9.09 -13.96 -17.84
N LEU A 208 -8.92 -14.73 -16.77
CA LEU A 208 -8.52 -16.14 -16.90
C LEU A 208 -9.69 -17.00 -17.35
N PRO A 209 -9.50 -17.91 -18.34
CA PRO A 209 -10.58 -18.79 -18.83
C PRO A 209 -11.23 -19.64 -17.74
N VAL A 210 -10.50 -19.99 -16.69
CA VAL A 210 -11.05 -20.72 -15.55
C VAL A 210 -12.05 -19.88 -14.77
N TYR A 211 -11.80 -18.58 -14.64
CA TYR A 211 -12.72 -17.66 -13.98
C TYR A 211 -14.03 -17.56 -14.77
N GLU A 212 -13.93 -17.29 -16.06
CA GLU A 212 -15.08 -17.24 -16.96
C GLU A 212 -15.93 -18.52 -16.90
N ARG A 213 -15.28 -19.69 -16.98
CA ARG A 213 -15.95 -20.98 -16.95
C ARG A 213 -16.70 -21.25 -15.65
N LEU A 214 -16.07 -20.98 -14.49
CA LEU A 214 -16.65 -21.25 -13.18
C LEU A 214 -17.61 -20.16 -12.72
N ASN A 215 -17.50 -18.96 -13.28
CA ASN A 215 -18.39 -17.83 -13.03
C ASN A 215 -19.51 -17.67 -14.08
N LYS A 216 -19.66 -18.65 -14.97
CA LYS A 216 -20.71 -18.69 -16.01
C LYS A 216 -20.71 -17.46 -16.93
N GLY A 217 -19.52 -16.94 -17.25
CA GLY A 217 -19.36 -15.77 -18.14
C GLY A 217 -19.74 -14.44 -17.51
N SER A 218 -20.04 -14.37 -16.21
CA SER A 218 -20.33 -13.10 -15.54
C SER A 218 -19.07 -12.53 -14.90
N LEU A 219 -18.90 -11.21 -15.00
CA LEU A 219 -18.01 -10.43 -14.12
C LEU A 219 -18.73 -10.28 -12.78
N GLY A 220 -18.05 -10.53 -11.67
CA GLY A 220 -18.61 -10.42 -10.33
C GLY A 220 -18.29 -11.61 -9.45
N LEU A 221 -19.03 -11.79 -8.38
CA LEU A 221 -18.80 -12.87 -7.43
C LEU A 221 -19.17 -14.23 -8.04
N PRO A 222 -18.29 -15.24 -7.94
CA PRO A 222 -18.59 -16.58 -8.38
C PRO A 222 -19.65 -17.23 -7.50
N PRO A 223 -20.44 -18.19 -8.03
CA PRO A 223 -21.36 -18.98 -7.23
C PRO A 223 -20.67 -19.67 -6.06
N ALA A 224 -21.34 -19.70 -4.90
CA ALA A 224 -20.74 -20.21 -3.65
C ALA A 224 -20.23 -21.67 -3.78
N GLU A 225 -20.90 -22.49 -4.59
CA GLU A 225 -20.50 -23.87 -4.86
C GLU A 225 -19.19 -24.01 -5.64
N HIS A 226 -18.77 -22.96 -6.36
CA HIS A 226 -17.56 -22.99 -7.20
C HIS A 226 -16.35 -22.31 -6.55
N ILE A 227 -16.51 -21.69 -5.37
CA ILE A 227 -15.45 -20.92 -4.71
C ILE A 227 -14.20 -21.75 -4.46
N SER A 228 -14.33 -22.93 -3.83
CA SER A 228 -13.17 -23.76 -3.50
C SER A 228 -12.43 -24.22 -4.76
N GLU A 229 -13.15 -24.63 -5.78
CA GLU A 229 -12.58 -25.05 -7.06
C GLU A 229 -11.88 -23.86 -7.75
N LEU A 230 -12.51 -22.69 -7.80
CA LEU A 230 -11.94 -21.51 -8.43
C LEU A 230 -10.63 -21.10 -7.75
N TYR A 231 -10.62 -20.98 -6.41
CA TYR A 231 -9.39 -20.64 -5.70
C TYR A 231 -8.29 -21.69 -5.89
N ALA A 232 -8.62 -22.99 -5.84
CA ALA A 232 -7.65 -24.04 -6.10
C ALA A 232 -7.07 -23.98 -7.52
N ARG A 233 -7.89 -23.62 -8.53
CA ARG A 233 -7.40 -23.42 -9.91
C ARG A 233 -6.56 -22.15 -10.07
N LEU A 234 -6.93 -21.04 -9.41
CA LEU A 234 -6.10 -19.86 -9.39
C LEU A 234 -4.73 -20.15 -8.76
N ILE A 235 -4.72 -20.85 -7.61
CA ILE A 235 -3.49 -21.30 -6.96
C ILE A 235 -2.67 -22.21 -7.90
N GLN A 236 -3.31 -23.14 -8.59
CA GLN A 236 -2.65 -24.00 -9.56
C GLN A 236 -1.97 -23.19 -10.68
N ILE A 237 -2.67 -22.20 -11.24
CA ILE A 237 -2.13 -21.33 -12.29
C ILE A 237 -0.88 -20.60 -11.78
N TYR A 238 -0.95 -19.95 -10.63
CA TYR A 238 0.19 -19.26 -10.07
C TYR A 238 1.34 -20.20 -9.69
N ALA A 239 1.03 -21.38 -9.16
CA ALA A 239 2.04 -22.38 -8.80
C ALA A 239 2.87 -22.87 -10.00
N VAL A 240 2.25 -23.00 -11.18
CA VAL A 240 2.95 -23.52 -12.38
C VAL A 240 3.53 -22.42 -13.27
N THR A 241 3.09 -21.17 -13.14
CA THR A 241 3.58 -20.05 -13.96
C THR A 241 4.61 -19.20 -13.27
N VAL A 242 4.43 -18.95 -11.97
CA VAL A 242 5.27 -18.07 -11.14
C VAL A 242 6.04 -18.86 -10.09
N ASN A 243 5.45 -19.96 -9.61
CA ASN A 243 5.96 -20.77 -8.49
C ASN A 243 6.27 -19.92 -7.25
N PRO A 244 5.28 -19.19 -6.70
CA PRO A 244 5.52 -18.31 -5.58
C PRO A 244 5.82 -19.10 -4.30
N HIS A 245 6.56 -18.50 -3.36
CA HIS A 245 6.77 -19.09 -2.03
C HIS A 245 5.47 -19.15 -1.23
N MET A 246 4.61 -18.14 -1.42
CA MET A 246 3.41 -17.95 -0.62
C MET A 246 2.26 -17.38 -1.44
N MET A 247 1.05 -17.80 -1.09
CA MET A 247 -0.18 -17.16 -1.53
C MET A 247 -1.02 -16.76 -0.32
N VAL A 248 -1.40 -15.49 -0.27
CA VAL A 248 -2.25 -14.94 0.79
C VAL A 248 -3.64 -14.68 0.23
N LEU A 249 -4.62 -15.35 0.81
CA LEU A 249 -6.04 -15.17 0.49
C LEU A 249 -6.63 -14.25 1.55
N TYR A 250 -7.30 -13.18 1.16
CA TYR A 250 -7.97 -12.31 2.12
C TYR A 250 -9.35 -12.85 2.46
N ARG A 251 -9.73 -12.68 3.74
CA ARG A 251 -11.02 -13.13 4.26
C ARG A 251 -12.19 -12.59 3.42
N HIS A 252 -13.11 -13.49 3.12
CA HIS A 252 -14.43 -13.17 2.59
C HIS A 252 -15.44 -14.19 3.15
N PRO A 253 -16.72 -13.82 3.40
CA PRO A 253 -17.72 -14.78 3.94
C PRO A 253 -17.81 -16.08 3.13
N LEU A 254 -17.67 -16.01 1.81
CA LEU A 254 -17.67 -17.20 0.95
C LEU A 254 -16.43 -18.09 1.08
N LEU A 255 -15.35 -17.62 1.69
CA LEU A 255 -14.12 -18.39 1.95
C LEU A 255 -14.09 -19.01 3.34
N GLU A 256 -14.97 -18.59 4.24
CA GLU A 256 -14.98 -19.10 5.63
C GLU A 256 -15.18 -20.60 5.65
N GLY A 257 -14.28 -21.29 6.39
CA GLY A 257 -14.29 -22.76 6.51
C GLY A 257 -13.87 -23.55 5.27
N ARG A 258 -13.47 -22.90 4.17
CA ARG A 258 -13.14 -23.57 2.90
C ARG A 258 -11.64 -23.78 2.67
N LEU A 259 -10.77 -23.24 3.50
CA LEU A 259 -9.33 -23.30 3.29
C LEU A 259 -8.79 -24.74 3.18
N ASP A 260 -9.28 -25.64 4.02
CA ASP A 260 -8.84 -27.06 3.99
C ASP A 260 -9.36 -27.80 2.74
N GLU A 261 -10.53 -27.43 2.23
CA GLU A 261 -11.05 -27.95 0.98
C GLU A 261 -10.19 -27.45 -0.19
N ILE A 262 -9.86 -26.15 -0.23
CA ILE A 262 -8.98 -25.55 -1.24
C ILE A 262 -7.61 -26.26 -1.23
N ARG A 263 -7.01 -26.47 -0.05
CA ARG A 263 -5.73 -27.19 0.07
C ARG A 263 -5.80 -28.62 -0.44
N ARG A 264 -6.89 -29.34 -0.13
CA ARG A 264 -7.11 -30.71 -0.65
C ARG A 264 -7.22 -30.73 -2.18
N LEU A 265 -7.96 -29.78 -2.75
CA LEU A 265 -8.06 -29.63 -4.20
C LEU A 265 -6.70 -29.31 -4.83
N CYS A 266 -5.92 -28.39 -4.27
CA CYS A 266 -4.57 -28.12 -4.73
C CYS A 266 -3.70 -29.38 -4.73
N ALA A 267 -3.78 -30.19 -3.68
CA ALA A 267 -3.04 -31.44 -3.57
C ALA A 267 -3.47 -32.51 -4.59
N SER A 268 -4.70 -32.41 -5.12
CA SER A 268 -5.14 -33.27 -6.22
C SER A 268 -4.69 -32.79 -7.61
N TYR A 269 -4.29 -31.51 -7.75
CA TYR A 269 -3.89 -30.92 -9.04
C TYR A 269 -2.38 -30.78 -9.19
N LEU A 270 -1.66 -30.70 -8.07
CA LEU A 270 -0.23 -30.35 -8.04
C LEU A 270 0.58 -31.35 -7.24
N PRO A 271 1.83 -31.63 -7.64
CA PRO A 271 2.78 -32.28 -6.76
C PRO A 271 2.98 -31.46 -5.47
N SER A 272 3.14 -32.11 -4.33
CA SER A 272 3.25 -31.44 -3.03
C SER A 272 4.34 -30.35 -2.97
N LYS A 273 5.45 -30.54 -3.67
CA LYS A 273 6.56 -29.56 -3.75
C LYS A 273 6.22 -28.30 -4.57
N ALA A 274 5.19 -28.34 -5.40
CA ALA A 274 4.75 -27.22 -6.23
C ALA A 274 3.66 -26.38 -5.54
N ILE A 275 3.08 -26.86 -4.44
CA ILE A 275 2.05 -26.14 -3.69
C ILE A 275 2.72 -25.07 -2.85
N PRO A 276 2.41 -23.77 -3.06
CA PRO A 276 2.93 -22.70 -2.21
C PRO A 276 2.36 -22.79 -0.78
N SER A 277 2.98 -22.09 0.17
CA SER A 277 2.32 -21.83 1.46
C SER A 277 1.03 -21.04 1.19
N ILE A 278 -0.11 -21.48 1.75
CA ILE A 278 -1.41 -20.83 1.57
C ILE A 278 -1.89 -20.33 2.92
N GLU A 279 -2.06 -19.02 3.04
CA GLU A 279 -2.52 -18.34 4.24
C GLU A 279 -3.85 -17.61 4.02
N LEU A 280 -4.68 -17.52 5.07
CA LEU A 280 -5.87 -16.68 5.10
C LEU A 280 -5.57 -15.45 5.97
N SER A 281 -5.60 -14.26 5.38
CA SER A 281 -5.39 -13.00 6.08
C SER A 281 -6.72 -12.29 6.40
N TYR A 282 -6.76 -11.65 7.57
CA TYR A 282 -7.87 -10.84 8.05
C TYR A 282 -7.57 -9.33 8.02
N ASP A 283 -6.35 -8.96 7.62
CA ASP A 283 -5.81 -7.62 7.80
C ASP A 283 -5.80 -6.80 6.49
N TYR A 284 -6.85 -6.95 5.66
CA TYR A 284 -6.96 -6.26 4.37
C TYR A 284 -6.67 -4.76 4.48
N GLN A 285 -7.38 -4.06 5.37
CA GLN A 285 -7.25 -2.60 5.50
C GLN A 285 -5.84 -2.20 5.95
N GLN A 286 -5.27 -2.94 6.90
CA GLN A 286 -3.94 -2.67 7.43
C GLN A 286 -2.86 -2.88 6.38
N ASP A 287 -2.93 -3.97 5.62
CA ASP A 287 -1.99 -4.28 4.55
C ASP A 287 -2.11 -3.24 3.42
N TYR A 288 -3.33 -2.84 3.06
CA TYR A 288 -3.56 -1.84 2.02
C TYR A 288 -3.00 -0.46 2.41
N GLU A 289 -3.31 0.04 3.61
CA GLU A 289 -2.74 1.29 4.11
C GLU A 289 -1.22 1.24 4.20
N LYS A 290 -0.66 0.11 4.63
CA LYS A 290 0.80 -0.08 4.69
C LYS A 290 1.45 0.02 3.33
N GLY A 291 0.84 -0.55 2.30
CA GLY A 291 1.33 -0.44 0.93
C GLY A 291 1.31 0.99 0.41
N LEU A 292 0.19 1.68 0.55
CA LEU A 292 0.06 3.10 0.19
C LEU A 292 1.09 3.96 0.93
N PHE A 293 1.23 3.77 2.26
CA PHE A 293 2.19 4.51 3.08
C PHE A 293 3.64 4.26 2.63
N THR A 294 4.01 3.01 2.40
CA THR A 294 5.36 2.62 1.98
C THR A 294 5.75 3.33 0.68
N VAL A 295 4.84 3.35 -0.29
CA VAL A 295 5.08 4.00 -1.59
C VAL A 295 5.12 5.52 -1.43
N ALA A 296 4.15 6.14 -0.74
CA ALA A 296 4.12 7.58 -0.52
C ALA A 296 5.40 8.06 0.21
N LYS A 297 5.81 7.35 1.26
CA LYS A 297 7.02 7.67 2.03
C LYS A 297 8.28 7.60 1.17
N SER A 298 8.43 6.55 0.36
CA SER A 298 9.57 6.39 -0.55
C SER A 298 9.68 7.56 -1.54
N MET A 299 8.55 8.01 -2.10
CA MET A 299 8.54 9.18 -3.01
C MET A 299 8.91 10.47 -2.29
N GLY A 300 8.36 10.70 -1.09
CA GLY A 300 8.66 11.91 -0.31
C GLY A 300 10.13 11.99 0.11
N GLN A 301 10.79 10.86 0.37
CA GLN A 301 12.22 10.78 0.68
C GLN A 301 13.08 11.07 -0.55
N ALA A 302 12.75 10.49 -1.71
CA ALA A 302 13.50 10.69 -2.96
C ALA A 302 13.54 12.17 -3.39
N VAL A 303 12.47 12.92 -3.18
CA VAL A 303 12.44 14.38 -3.44
C VAL A 303 13.35 15.15 -2.47
N SER A 304 13.43 14.72 -1.22
CA SER A 304 14.30 15.37 -0.22
C SER A 304 15.79 15.12 -0.50
N GLU A 305 16.14 13.97 -1.09
CA GLU A 305 17.53 13.63 -1.44
C GLU A 305 17.98 14.21 -2.79
N GLY A 306 17.04 14.44 -3.73
CA GLY A 306 17.33 15.00 -5.06
C GLY A 306 17.41 16.54 -5.10
N GLY A 307 17.16 17.21 -4.00
CA GLY A 307 17.18 18.67 -3.85
C GLY A 307 18.46 19.26 -3.25
N LEU A 308 19.57 18.50 -3.25
CA LEU A 308 20.91 18.97 -2.82
C LEU A 308 21.81 19.21 -4.02
#